data_f32f1b795acc3d05456bf580bde5d036
#
_entry.id   f32f1b795acc3d05456bf580bde5d036
#
_cell.length_a   1.000
_cell.length_b   1.000
_cell.length_c   1.000
_cell.angle_alpha   90.00
_cell.angle_beta   90.00
_cell.angle_gamma   90.00
#
_symmetry.space_group_name_H-M   'P 1'
#
loop_
_entity.id
_entity.type
_entity.pdbx_description
1 polymer ?
#
loop_
_entity_poly.entity_id
_entity_poly.type
_entity_poly.pdbx_seq_one_letter_code
_entity_poly.pdbx_strand_id
1 'polypeptide(L)'
;APKPELSEEPVSLTYLINRLQPLPFATPVMVTMNPVEAPREERVLGTYSYHHPVFLEGSDEAKRRVVSLQGRDRTWFCGAWTRYGFHEDGLLSAVNVARQMGVPVPWNA
;
A
#
# COMPACT_ATOMS: atom_id res chain seq x y z
N ALA A 1 -15.67 13.98 -26.99
CA ALA A 1 -16.24 12.83 -26.30
C ALA A 1 -16.19 13.08 -24.79
N PRO A 2 -17.26 12.84 -24.04
CA PRO A 2 -17.22 12.98 -22.58
C PRO A 2 -16.17 11.99 -22.05
N LYS A 3 -15.30 12.46 -21.13
CA LYS A 3 -14.41 11.57 -20.39
C LYS A 3 -15.28 10.57 -19.64
N PRO A 4 -14.95 9.27 -19.63
CA PRO A 4 -15.67 8.33 -18.80
C PRO A 4 -15.56 8.84 -17.35
N GLU A 5 -16.70 9.06 -16.70
CA GLU A 5 -16.73 9.24 -15.25
C GLU A 5 -16.11 7.98 -14.66
N LEU A 6 -14.98 8.14 -13.98
CA LEU A 6 -14.40 7.07 -13.19
C LEU A 6 -15.45 6.72 -12.15
N SER A 7 -16.02 5.53 -12.24
CA SER A 7 -16.94 5.04 -11.24
C SER A 7 -16.22 5.09 -9.89
N GLU A 8 -16.79 5.79 -8.92
CA GLU A 8 -16.26 5.86 -7.54
C GLU A 8 -16.45 4.53 -6.78
N GLU A 9 -16.82 3.48 -7.48
CA GLU A 9 -16.99 2.17 -6.88
C GLU A 9 -15.65 1.60 -6.43
N PRO A 10 -15.53 1.21 -5.15
CA PRO A 10 -14.31 0.63 -4.64
C PRO A 10 -14.02 -0.70 -5.36
N VAL A 11 -12.79 -0.89 -5.75
CA VAL A 11 -12.34 -2.15 -6.36
C VAL A 11 -12.48 -3.28 -5.34
N SER A 12 -13.19 -4.34 -5.71
CA SER A 12 -13.25 -5.57 -4.92
C SER A 12 -12.16 -6.54 -5.39
N LEU A 13 -11.42 -7.11 -4.44
CA LEU A 13 -10.34 -8.04 -4.73
C LEU A 13 -10.25 -9.09 -3.63
N THR A 14 -10.11 -10.36 -4.02
CA THR A 14 -9.93 -11.48 -3.08
C THR A 14 -8.63 -12.20 -3.35
N TYR A 15 -7.84 -12.39 -2.30
CA TYR A 15 -6.63 -13.20 -2.30
C TYR A 15 -6.88 -14.55 -1.64
N LEU A 16 -6.43 -15.64 -2.27
CA LEU A 16 -6.31 -16.95 -1.64
C LEU A 16 -4.93 -17.05 -0.98
N ILE A 17 -4.88 -16.89 0.33
CA ILE A 17 -3.61 -16.79 1.08
C ILE A 17 -2.78 -18.06 0.98
N ASN A 18 -3.42 -19.25 0.94
CA ASN A 18 -2.75 -20.53 0.78
C ASN A 18 -1.89 -20.63 -0.50
N ARG A 19 -2.12 -19.76 -1.50
CA ARG A 19 -1.32 -19.69 -2.72
C ARG A 19 -0.19 -18.68 -2.65
N LEU A 20 -0.27 -17.74 -1.72
CA LEU A 20 0.70 -16.65 -1.59
C LEU A 20 1.79 -16.97 -0.56
N GLN A 21 1.46 -17.78 0.42
CA GLN A 21 2.40 -18.19 1.48
C GLN A 21 2.09 -19.59 2.00
N PRO A 22 3.10 -20.33 2.49
CA PRO A 22 2.87 -21.61 3.11
C PRO A 22 2.11 -21.44 4.44
N LEU A 23 1.00 -22.15 4.57
CA LEU A 23 0.25 -22.23 5.81
C LEU A 23 0.38 -23.64 6.42
N PRO A 24 0.36 -23.80 7.75
CA PRO A 24 0.50 -25.09 8.41
C PRO A 24 -0.77 -25.96 8.32
N PHE A 25 -1.73 -25.58 7.49
CA PHE A 25 -3.01 -26.26 7.29
C PHE A 25 -3.51 -26.08 5.85
N ALA A 26 -4.41 -26.98 5.42
CA ALA A 26 -4.96 -26.98 4.06
C ALA A 26 -6.25 -26.17 3.91
N THR A 27 -6.90 -25.80 5.01
CA THR A 27 -8.15 -25.02 4.97
C THR A 27 -7.93 -23.71 4.20
N PRO A 28 -8.74 -23.41 3.18
CA PRO A 28 -8.62 -22.17 2.42
C PRO A 28 -8.83 -20.95 3.31
N VAL A 29 -7.90 -20.01 3.26
CA VAL A 29 -8.00 -18.70 3.91
C VAL A 29 -7.99 -17.63 2.81
N MET A 30 -8.98 -16.75 2.85
CA MET A 30 -9.15 -15.67 1.88
C MET A 30 -9.14 -14.32 2.58
N VAL A 31 -8.55 -13.34 1.93
CA VAL A 31 -8.63 -11.93 2.32
C VAL A 31 -9.33 -11.17 1.20
N THR A 32 -10.47 -10.58 1.50
CA THR A 32 -11.26 -9.82 0.54
C THR A 32 -11.28 -8.34 0.94
N MET A 33 -10.92 -7.49 0.01
CA MET A 33 -11.10 -6.05 0.13
C MET A 33 -12.39 -5.64 -0.55
N ASN A 34 -13.17 -4.79 0.11
CA ASN A 34 -14.45 -4.26 -0.39
C ASN A 34 -15.34 -5.35 -1.00
N PRO A 35 -15.78 -6.35 -0.23
CA PRO A 35 -16.58 -7.45 -0.76
C PRO A 35 -17.88 -6.93 -1.36
N VAL A 36 -18.19 -7.35 -2.60
CA VAL A 36 -19.46 -7.03 -3.27
C VAL A 36 -20.64 -7.73 -2.57
N GLU A 37 -20.42 -8.97 -2.16
CA GLU A 37 -21.35 -9.73 -1.35
C GLU A 37 -20.74 -9.99 0.02
N ALA A 38 -21.53 -9.82 1.06
CA ALA A 38 -21.07 -10.10 2.42
C ALA A 38 -20.73 -11.59 2.56
N PRO A 39 -19.56 -11.94 3.09
CA PRO A 39 -19.25 -13.33 3.40
C PRO A 39 -20.18 -13.85 4.50
N ARG A 40 -20.35 -15.18 4.56
CA ARG A 40 -21.12 -15.79 5.65
C ARG A 40 -20.46 -15.49 6.98
N GLU A 41 -21.25 -15.01 7.94
CA GLU A 41 -20.73 -14.54 9.23
C GLU A 41 -19.91 -15.64 9.96
N GLU A 42 -20.36 -16.88 9.92
CA GLU A 42 -19.68 -18.02 10.54
C GLU A 42 -18.33 -18.38 9.88
N ARG A 43 -18.02 -17.78 8.74
CA ARG A 43 -16.75 -17.94 8.02
C ARG A 43 -15.82 -16.74 8.14
N VAL A 44 -16.26 -15.68 8.79
CA VAL A 44 -15.48 -14.47 8.99
C VAL A 44 -14.53 -14.65 10.17
N LEU A 45 -13.23 -14.61 9.92
CA LEU A 45 -12.20 -14.64 10.96
C LEU A 45 -11.96 -13.26 11.58
N GLY A 46 -12.18 -12.21 10.83
CA GLY A 46 -12.05 -10.85 11.29
C GLY A 46 -12.39 -9.83 10.20
N THR A 47 -12.80 -8.65 10.63
CA THR A 47 -13.08 -7.51 9.76
C THR A 47 -12.25 -6.32 10.23
N TYR A 48 -11.57 -5.67 9.29
CA TYR A 48 -10.65 -4.58 9.58
C TYR A 48 -10.91 -3.42 8.63
N SER A 49 -10.82 -2.21 9.13
CA SER A 49 -10.90 -1.00 8.32
C SER A 49 -9.51 -0.40 8.12
N TYR A 50 -9.08 -0.30 6.87
CA TYR A 50 -7.80 0.27 6.50
C TYR A 50 -7.99 1.40 5.48
N HIS A 51 -7.13 2.42 5.59
CA HIS A 51 -6.99 3.42 4.55
C HIS A 51 -5.90 2.98 3.58
N HIS A 52 -6.24 2.92 2.31
CA HIS A 52 -5.30 2.54 1.26
C HIS A 52 -5.13 3.71 0.28
N PRO A 53 -3.90 4.09 -0.07
CA PRO A 53 -3.69 5.14 -1.05
C PRO A 53 -4.22 4.68 -2.41
N VAL A 54 -5.00 5.55 -3.05
CA VAL A 54 -5.49 5.35 -4.41
C VAL A 54 -4.64 6.19 -5.35
N PHE A 55 -4.07 5.55 -6.37
CA PHE A 55 -3.27 6.23 -7.38
C PHE A 55 -4.17 6.71 -8.51
N LEU A 56 -4.38 8.02 -8.56
CA LEU A 56 -5.19 8.70 -9.55
C LEU A 56 -4.31 9.37 -10.61
N GLU A 57 -4.94 9.91 -11.65
CA GLU A 57 -4.28 10.80 -12.60
C GLU A 57 -3.64 11.97 -11.83
N GLY A 58 -2.37 12.25 -12.09
CA GLY A 58 -1.59 13.26 -11.36
C GLY A 58 -0.86 12.74 -10.11
N SER A 59 -1.09 11.51 -9.67
CA SER A 59 -0.37 10.94 -8.52
C SER A 59 1.14 10.93 -8.71
N ASP A 60 1.63 10.69 -9.93
CA ASP A 60 3.06 10.68 -10.22
C ASP A 60 3.68 12.07 -10.10
N GLU A 61 2.97 13.11 -10.49
CA GLU A 61 3.40 14.49 -10.29
C GLU A 61 3.43 14.84 -8.80
N ALA A 62 2.41 14.45 -8.05
CA ALA A 62 2.38 14.64 -6.60
C ALA A 62 3.56 13.95 -5.90
N LYS A 63 3.90 12.71 -6.29
CA LYS A 63 5.06 11.98 -5.78
C LYS A 63 6.38 12.68 -6.09
N ARG A 64 6.55 13.21 -7.30
CA ARG A 64 7.74 14.01 -7.66
C ARG A 64 7.85 15.26 -6.80
N ARG A 65 6.74 15.93 -6.49
CA ARG A 65 6.71 17.10 -5.61
C ARG A 65 7.11 16.75 -4.18
N VAL A 66 6.74 15.58 -3.66
CA VAL A 66 7.20 15.12 -2.34
C VAL A 66 8.72 15.04 -2.27
N VAL A 67 9.38 14.58 -3.33
CA VAL A 67 10.86 14.56 -3.39
C VAL A 67 11.45 15.94 -3.18
N SER A 68 10.85 17.00 -3.75
CA SER A 68 11.31 18.37 -3.60
C SER A 68 11.04 18.99 -2.22
N LEU A 69 10.19 18.35 -1.41
CA LEU A 69 9.87 18.78 -0.04
C LEU A 69 10.78 18.14 1.01
N GLN A 70 11.50 17.08 0.67
CA GLN A 70 12.36 16.37 1.61
C GLN A 70 13.39 17.30 2.26
N GLY A 71 13.45 17.26 3.57
CA GLY A 71 14.38 18.07 4.36
C GLY A 71 13.99 19.53 4.57
N ARG A 72 12.90 20.00 3.95
CA ARG A 72 12.37 21.34 4.21
C ARG A 72 11.78 21.40 5.62
N ASP A 73 12.07 22.46 6.35
CA ASP A 73 11.60 22.68 7.71
C ASP A 73 11.88 21.47 8.64
N ARG A 74 12.99 20.77 8.40
CA ARG A 74 13.39 19.55 9.12
C ARG A 74 12.32 18.44 9.07
N THR A 75 11.59 18.36 7.96
CA THR A 75 10.53 17.39 7.73
C THR A 75 10.86 16.49 6.54
N TRP A 76 10.68 15.19 6.72
CA TRP A 76 10.86 14.18 5.68
C TRP A 76 9.62 13.30 5.61
N PHE A 77 9.33 12.83 4.41
CA PHE A 77 8.19 11.95 4.13
C PHE A 77 8.68 10.61 3.63
N CYS A 78 8.18 9.53 4.19
CA CYS A 78 8.42 8.19 3.69
C CYS A 78 7.14 7.35 3.80
N GLY A 79 7.13 6.22 3.11
CA GLY A 79 6.02 5.29 3.08
C GLY A 79 5.83 4.68 1.70
N ALA A 80 5.17 3.54 1.63
CA ALA A 80 4.90 2.84 0.37
C ALA A 80 4.12 3.69 -0.63
N TRP A 81 3.30 4.62 -0.16
CA TRP A 81 2.52 5.57 -0.97
C TRP A 81 3.37 6.50 -1.83
N THR A 82 4.63 6.71 -1.46
CA THR A 82 5.57 7.53 -2.24
C THR A 82 5.98 6.88 -3.56
N ARG A 83 5.69 5.58 -3.74
CA ARG A 83 5.94 4.80 -4.95
C ARG A 83 4.69 4.02 -5.36
N TYR A 84 4.76 2.69 -5.39
CA TYR A 84 3.70 1.82 -5.91
C TYR A 84 2.86 1.12 -4.84
N GLY A 85 3.20 1.30 -3.56
CA GLY A 85 2.41 0.76 -2.44
C GLY A 85 2.86 -0.61 -1.94
N PHE A 86 4.00 -1.14 -2.42
CA PHE A 86 4.56 -2.42 -1.97
C PHE A 86 5.41 -2.26 -0.70
N HIS A 87 5.62 -3.35 0.02
CA HIS A 87 6.47 -3.37 1.22
C HIS A 87 7.88 -2.86 0.94
N GLU A 88 8.49 -3.30 -0.16
CA GLU A 88 9.81 -2.83 -0.59
C GLU A 88 9.84 -1.33 -0.89
N ASP A 89 8.77 -0.78 -1.44
CA ASP A 89 8.66 0.67 -1.66
C ASP A 89 8.68 1.45 -0.36
N GLY A 90 8.01 0.92 0.68
CA GLY A 90 8.03 1.50 2.02
C GLY A 90 9.42 1.51 2.62
N LEU A 91 10.10 0.35 2.59
CA LEU A 91 11.47 0.22 3.09
C LEU A 91 12.44 1.13 2.32
N LEU A 92 12.40 1.12 1.00
CA LEU A 92 13.27 1.94 0.17
C LEU A 92 13.07 3.43 0.44
N SER A 93 11.83 3.88 0.63
CA SER A 93 11.56 5.28 0.96
C SER A 93 12.18 5.69 2.29
N ALA A 94 12.10 4.83 3.31
CA ALA A 94 12.69 5.07 4.62
C ALA A 94 14.23 5.09 4.56
N VAL A 95 14.83 4.16 3.81
CA VAL A 95 16.30 4.14 3.56
C VAL A 95 16.77 5.44 2.90
N ASN A 96 16.03 5.93 1.92
CA ASN A 96 16.37 7.19 1.26
C ASN A 96 16.31 8.39 2.21
N VAL A 97 15.33 8.44 3.10
CA VAL A 97 15.25 9.47 4.14
C VAL A 97 16.44 9.36 5.11
N ALA A 98 16.72 8.14 5.61
CA ALA A 98 17.85 7.91 6.52
C ALA A 98 19.18 8.38 5.91
N ARG A 99 19.42 8.06 4.64
CA ARG A 99 20.62 8.52 3.90
C ARG A 99 20.70 10.06 3.79
N GLN A 100 19.58 10.72 3.51
CA GLN A 100 19.53 12.18 3.48
C GLN A 100 19.81 12.81 4.84
N MET A 101 19.44 12.13 5.90
CA MET A 101 19.72 12.54 7.28
C MET A 101 21.16 12.18 7.74
N GLY A 102 21.95 11.53 6.89
CA GLY A 102 23.30 11.06 7.22
C GLY A 102 23.33 9.84 8.15
N VAL A 103 22.24 9.12 8.25
CA VAL A 103 22.13 7.91 9.08
C VAL A 103 22.39 6.66 8.23
N PRO A 104 23.39 5.84 8.55
CA PRO A 104 23.64 4.59 7.83
C PRO A 104 22.58 3.54 8.15
N VAL A 105 22.25 2.71 7.18
CA VAL A 105 21.38 1.56 7.40
C VAL A 105 22.20 0.39 7.97
N PRO A 106 21.70 -0.31 9.02
CA PRO A 106 22.51 -1.27 9.78
C PRO A 106 22.80 -2.57 9.04
N TRP A 107 22.08 -2.91 7.99
CA TRP A 107 22.26 -4.14 7.22
C TRP A 107 23.12 -3.97 5.95
N ASN A 108 23.52 -2.79 5.60
CA ASN A 108 24.49 -2.54 4.53
C ASN A 108 25.87 -2.46 5.15
N ALA A 109 26.49 -3.58 5.20
CA ALA A 109 27.93 -3.61 5.39
C ALA A 109 28.64 -3.24 4.07
#